data_5cdb30962c08be0f10ba69146ea787dd
#
_entry.id   5cdb30962c08be0f10ba69146ea787dd
#
_cell.length_a   1.000
_cell.length_b   1.000
_cell.length_c   1.000
_cell.angle_alpha   90.00
_cell.angle_beta   90.00
_cell.angle_gamma   90.00
#
_symmetry.space_group_name_H-M   'P 1'
#
loop_
_entity.id
_entity.type
_entity.pdbx_description
1 polymer ?
#
loop_
_entity_poly.entity_id
_entity_poly.type
_entity_poly.pdbx_seq_one_letter_code
_entity_poly.pdbx_strand_id
1 'polypeptide(L)'
;MARRRRQLVLGSAEQGADGAMRPLGSVRQVCESLADFNTAPDGATEKSTTTRRLYGPGFVIELPTSVDPVTQGMVSVNDEDVALPVLFRICRTLKWRMTDLETGMSFG
;
A
#
# COMPACT_ATOMS: atom_id res chain seq x y z
N MET A 1 -7.99 -17.11 20.08
CA MET A 1 -7.48 -15.74 20.24
C MET A 1 -7.50 -15.04 18.89
N ALA A 2 -8.17 -13.90 18.79
CA ALA A 2 -8.27 -13.18 17.54
C ALA A 2 -6.91 -12.58 17.16
N ARG A 3 -6.47 -12.82 15.91
CA ARG A 3 -5.27 -12.18 15.43
C ARG A 3 -5.51 -10.69 15.26
N ARG A 4 -4.59 -9.90 15.78
CA ARG A 4 -4.66 -8.47 15.66
C ARG A 4 -4.22 -8.08 14.25
N ARG A 5 -5.06 -7.31 13.54
CA ARG A 5 -4.69 -6.78 12.25
C ARG A 5 -3.64 -5.70 12.41
N ARG A 6 -2.54 -5.85 11.68
CA ARG A 6 -1.53 -4.81 11.61
C ARG A 6 -1.89 -3.85 10.49
N GLN A 7 -1.83 -2.56 10.78
CA GLN A 7 -2.07 -1.53 9.78
C GLN A 7 -0.80 -0.74 9.53
N LEU A 8 -0.51 -0.53 8.25
CA LEU A 8 0.69 0.18 7.82
C LEU A 8 0.28 1.32 6.90
N VAL A 9 1.01 2.42 6.96
CA VAL A 9 0.87 3.52 6.00
C VAL A 9 1.90 3.32 4.90
N LEU A 10 1.43 3.29 3.66
CA LEU A 10 2.28 3.17 2.48
C LEU A 10 2.59 4.56 1.93
N GLY A 11 3.84 4.84 1.67
CA GLY A 11 4.26 6.09 1.07
C GLY A 11 5.56 5.90 0.30
N SER A 12 6.04 6.96 -0.33
CA SER A 12 7.32 6.93 -1.03
C SER A 12 8.47 6.96 -0.03
N ALA A 13 9.52 6.19 -0.31
CA ALA A 13 10.75 6.27 0.47
C ALA A 13 11.62 7.46 0.05
N GLU A 14 11.31 8.07 -1.08
CA GLU A 14 12.06 9.20 -1.62
C GLU A 14 11.36 10.52 -1.27
N GLN A 15 12.14 11.56 -1.05
CA GLN A 15 11.63 12.92 -0.84
C GLN A 15 11.88 13.76 -2.08
N GLY A 16 10.99 14.72 -2.34
CA GLY A 16 11.19 15.71 -3.37
C GLY A 16 12.24 16.74 -2.98
N ALA A 17 12.59 17.62 -3.90
CA ALA A 17 13.63 18.63 -3.70
C ALA A 17 13.29 19.62 -2.57
N ASP A 18 12.00 19.80 -2.29
CA ASP A 18 11.50 20.67 -1.22
C ASP A 18 11.35 19.94 0.12
N GLY A 19 11.76 18.68 0.21
CA GLY A 19 11.61 17.85 1.40
C GLY A 19 10.24 17.22 1.54
N ALA A 20 9.30 17.54 0.65
CA ALA A 20 7.97 16.93 0.68
C ALA A 20 8.02 15.49 0.16
N MET A 21 7.07 14.69 0.64
CA MET A 21 6.96 13.29 0.22
C MET A 21 6.57 13.21 -1.26
N ARG A 22 7.32 12.39 -2.02
CA ARG A 22 7.00 12.17 -3.42
C ARG A 22 5.69 11.38 -3.56
N PRO A 23 4.88 11.69 -4.60
CA PRO A 23 3.72 10.88 -4.88
C PRO A 23 4.11 9.46 -5.30
N LEU A 24 3.25 8.49 -4.98
CA LEU A 24 3.40 7.11 -5.45
C LEU A 24 3.10 7.01 -6.95
N GLY A 25 2.27 7.91 -7.45
CA GLY A 25 1.81 7.95 -8.83
C GLY A 25 0.30 8.12 -8.89
N SER A 26 -0.27 8.11 -10.09
CA SER A 26 -1.72 8.10 -10.24
C SER A 26 -2.27 6.79 -9.67
N VAL A 27 -3.57 6.77 -9.37
CA VAL A 27 -4.23 5.53 -8.92
C VAL A 27 -3.96 4.40 -9.92
N ARG A 28 -4.09 4.70 -11.21
CA ARG A 28 -3.85 3.71 -12.27
C ARG A 28 -2.42 3.19 -12.26
N GLN A 29 -1.44 4.08 -12.14
CA GLN A 29 -0.03 3.68 -12.12
C GLN A 29 0.30 2.82 -10.90
N VAL A 30 -0.25 3.18 -9.75
CA VAL A 30 -0.05 2.39 -8.52
C VAL A 30 -0.66 1.01 -8.68
N CYS A 31 -1.87 0.92 -9.24
CA CYS A 31 -2.52 -0.38 -9.48
C CYS A 31 -1.72 -1.24 -10.46
N GLU A 32 -1.20 -0.64 -11.52
CA GLU A 32 -0.39 -1.37 -12.51
C GLU A 32 0.90 -1.89 -11.89
N SER A 33 1.56 -1.07 -11.06
CA SER A 33 2.78 -1.49 -10.37
C SER A 33 2.53 -2.64 -9.42
N LEU A 34 1.43 -2.58 -8.66
CA LEU A 34 1.11 -3.62 -7.68
C LEU A 34 0.65 -4.92 -8.33
N ALA A 35 0.14 -4.87 -9.56
CA ALA A 35 -0.29 -6.08 -10.26
C ALA A 35 0.88 -7.07 -10.45
N ASP A 36 2.11 -6.58 -10.55
CA ASP A 36 3.29 -7.42 -10.66
C ASP A 36 3.56 -8.22 -9.38
N PHE A 37 2.89 -7.89 -8.28
CA PHE A 37 3.04 -8.54 -6.99
C PHE A 37 1.78 -9.30 -6.57
N ASN A 38 1.01 -9.78 -7.54
CA ASN A 38 -0.25 -10.48 -7.29
C ASN A 38 -1.23 -9.64 -6.46
N THR A 39 -1.20 -8.33 -6.61
CA THR A 39 -2.02 -7.41 -5.84
C THR A 39 -2.92 -6.66 -6.81
N ALA A 40 -4.22 -6.98 -6.77
CA ALA A 40 -5.17 -6.49 -7.75
C ALA A 40 -6.57 -6.41 -7.13
N PRO A 41 -7.52 -5.69 -7.77
CA PRO A 41 -8.93 -5.76 -7.35
C PRO A 41 -9.44 -7.19 -7.40
N ASP A 42 -10.40 -7.50 -6.52
CA ASP A 42 -10.94 -8.86 -6.43
C ASP A 42 -11.94 -9.20 -7.54
N GLY A 43 -12.19 -8.28 -8.45
CA GLY A 43 -13.13 -8.47 -9.55
C GLY A 43 -14.57 -8.11 -9.22
N ALA A 44 -14.87 -7.83 -7.95
CA ALA A 44 -16.19 -7.35 -7.57
C ALA A 44 -16.35 -5.87 -7.91
N THR A 45 -17.60 -5.46 -8.15
CA THR A 45 -17.88 -4.04 -8.40
C THR A 45 -17.60 -3.23 -7.15
N GLU A 46 -16.74 -2.23 -7.28
CA GLU A 46 -16.44 -1.32 -6.18
C GLU A 46 -17.67 -0.47 -5.86
N LYS A 47 -18.08 -0.49 -4.60
CA LYS A 47 -19.19 0.32 -4.14
C LYS A 47 -18.75 1.72 -3.72
N SER A 48 -17.48 1.86 -3.34
CA SER A 48 -16.94 3.14 -2.93
C SER A 48 -16.32 3.85 -4.13
N THR A 49 -16.63 5.13 -4.29
CA THR A 49 -16.01 5.97 -5.32
C THR A 49 -14.80 6.72 -4.79
N THR A 50 -14.55 6.64 -3.46
CA THR A 50 -13.45 7.40 -2.83
C THR A 50 -12.25 6.53 -2.48
N THR A 51 -12.39 5.19 -2.52
CA THR A 51 -11.33 4.27 -2.14
C THR A 51 -11.26 3.10 -3.12
N ARG A 52 -10.06 2.79 -3.57
CA ARG A 52 -9.77 1.60 -4.37
C ARG A 52 -9.10 0.56 -3.49
N ARG A 53 -9.65 -0.66 -3.45
CA ARG A 53 -9.06 -1.77 -2.69
C ARG A 53 -8.35 -2.73 -3.61
N LEU A 54 -7.15 -3.12 -3.21
CA LEU A 54 -6.34 -4.11 -3.91
C LEU A 54 -6.00 -5.24 -2.95
N TYR A 55 -6.23 -6.46 -3.38
CA TYR A 55 -6.05 -7.65 -2.54
C TYR A 55 -4.77 -8.38 -2.96
N GLY A 56 -3.87 -8.52 -2.01
CA GLY A 56 -2.62 -9.23 -2.21
C GLY A 56 -2.50 -10.42 -1.26
N PRO A 57 -1.38 -11.16 -1.32
CA PRO A 57 -1.17 -12.33 -0.46
C PRO A 57 -1.06 -11.92 1.01
N GLY A 58 -2.13 -12.16 1.77
CA GLY A 58 -2.18 -11.87 3.21
C GLY A 58 -2.36 -10.41 3.57
N PHE A 59 -2.68 -9.53 2.61
CA PHE A 59 -2.89 -8.11 2.89
C PHE A 59 -3.88 -7.48 1.92
N VAL A 60 -4.38 -6.31 2.32
CA VAL A 60 -5.26 -5.48 1.48
C VAL A 60 -4.68 -4.07 1.49
N ILE A 61 -4.59 -3.45 0.32
CA ILE A 61 -4.15 -2.06 0.18
C ILE A 61 -5.37 -1.21 -0.21
N GLU A 62 -5.58 -0.11 0.50
CA GLU A 62 -6.61 0.86 0.20
C GLU A 62 -5.97 2.16 -0.26
N LEU A 63 -6.38 2.63 -1.44
CA LEU A 63 -5.87 3.87 -2.04
C LEU A 63 -7.01 4.88 -2.14
N PRO A 64 -6.77 6.15 -1.74
CA PRO A 64 -7.77 7.19 -1.96
C PRO A 64 -7.86 7.51 -3.46
N THR A 65 -9.07 7.54 -4.00
CA THR A 65 -9.28 7.88 -5.42
C THR A 65 -9.59 9.35 -5.63
N SER A 66 -9.85 10.08 -4.53
CA SER A 66 -10.14 11.51 -4.58
C SER A 66 -8.90 12.38 -4.67
N VAL A 67 -7.71 11.79 -4.49
CA VAL A 67 -6.43 12.49 -4.53
C VAL A 67 -5.61 11.92 -5.69
N ASP A 68 -5.16 12.77 -6.61
CA ASP A 68 -4.34 12.36 -7.74
C ASP A 68 -3.28 13.44 -7.95
N PRO A 69 -1.97 13.11 -7.85
CA PRO A 69 -1.44 11.77 -7.62
C PRO A 69 -1.60 11.29 -6.18
N VAL A 70 -1.58 9.96 -6.01
CA VAL A 70 -1.68 9.33 -4.70
C VAL A 70 -0.37 9.51 -3.94
N THR A 71 -0.43 10.02 -2.72
CA THR A 71 0.75 10.22 -1.89
C THR A 71 0.87 9.16 -0.78
N GLN A 72 -0.25 8.60 -0.34
CA GLN A 72 -0.28 7.61 0.73
C GLN A 72 -1.37 6.59 0.47
N GLY A 73 -1.15 5.37 0.96
CA GLY A 73 -2.14 4.31 0.99
C GLY A 73 -2.17 3.66 2.36
N MET A 74 -3.19 2.86 2.62
CA MET A 74 -3.32 2.10 3.85
C MET A 74 -3.20 0.62 3.55
N VAL A 75 -2.37 -0.08 4.31
CA VAL A 75 -2.19 -1.52 4.17
C VAL A 75 -2.70 -2.20 5.43
N SER A 76 -3.63 -3.15 5.25
CA SER A 76 -4.11 -4.00 6.34
C SER A 76 -3.52 -5.39 6.15
N VAL A 77 -2.75 -5.86 7.13
CA VAL A 77 -2.09 -7.17 7.07
C VAL A 77 -2.96 -8.19 7.80
N ASN A 78 -3.38 -9.22 7.08
CA ASN A 78 -4.21 -10.30 7.64
C ASN A 78 -3.36 -11.51 8.03
N ASP A 79 -2.27 -11.76 7.31
CA ASP A 79 -1.36 -12.88 7.55
C ASP A 79 0.07 -12.39 7.34
N GLU A 80 0.75 -12.10 8.45
CA GLU A 80 2.10 -11.53 8.40
C GLU A 80 3.11 -12.46 7.72
N ASP A 81 3.01 -13.75 7.95
CA ASP A 81 3.97 -14.72 7.41
C ASP A 81 3.94 -14.73 5.88
N VAL A 82 2.77 -14.55 5.31
CA VAL A 82 2.59 -14.50 3.85
C VAL A 82 2.83 -13.10 3.31
N ALA A 83 2.33 -12.09 4.02
CA ALA A 83 2.32 -10.70 3.53
C ALA A 83 3.68 -10.03 3.57
N LEU A 84 4.43 -10.16 4.67
CA LEU A 84 5.65 -9.38 4.86
C LEU A 84 6.71 -9.60 3.78
N PRO A 85 7.00 -10.82 3.34
CA PRO A 85 7.96 -10.98 2.26
C PRO A 85 7.56 -10.26 0.96
N VAL A 86 6.27 -10.26 0.64
CA VAL A 86 5.76 -9.57 -0.54
C VAL A 86 5.84 -8.06 -0.35
N LEU A 87 5.45 -7.56 0.82
CA LEU A 87 5.50 -6.14 1.13
C LEU A 87 6.94 -5.61 1.10
N PHE A 88 7.89 -6.35 1.63
CA PHE A 88 9.31 -5.98 1.57
C PHE A 88 9.79 -5.88 0.12
N ARG A 89 9.37 -6.83 -0.71
CA ARG A 89 9.73 -6.82 -2.13
C ARG A 89 9.13 -5.61 -2.86
N ILE A 90 7.87 -5.29 -2.58
CA ILE A 90 7.21 -4.11 -3.14
C ILE A 90 7.99 -2.85 -2.78
N CYS A 91 8.31 -2.68 -1.51
CA CYS A 91 9.04 -1.51 -1.04
C CYS A 91 10.41 -1.39 -1.70
N ARG A 92 11.13 -2.51 -1.81
CA ARG A 92 12.46 -2.51 -2.41
C ARG A 92 12.41 -2.18 -3.90
N THR A 93 11.46 -2.78 -4.62
CA THR A 93 11.36 -2.65 -6.08
C THR A 93 10.86 -1.28 -6.48
N LEU A 94 9.83 -0.77 -5.79
CA LEU A 94 9.17 0.47 -6.14
C LEU A 94 9.70 1.67 -5.36
N LYS A 95 10.63 1.45 -4.44
CA LYS A 95 11.21 2.47 -3.56
C LYS A 95 10.13 3.16 -2.73
N TRP A 96 9.27 2.34 -2.15
CA TRP A 96 8.23 2.77 -1.24
C TRP A 96 8.62 2.42 0.19
N ARG A 97 7.92 3.02 1.15
CA ARG A 97 8.11 2.79 2.57
C ARG A 97 6.77 2.52 3.23
N MET A 98 6.78 1.61 4.18
CA MET A 98 5.61 1.32 4.99
C MET A 98 5.94 1.60 6.45
N THR A 99 5.01 2.26 7.15
CA THR A 99 5.16 2.61 8.56
C THR A 99 4.03 1.97 9.35
N ASP A 100 4.41 1.22 10.40
CA ASP A 100 3.44 0.59 11.30
C ASP A 100 2.79 1.67 12.17
N LEU A 101 1.45 1.77 12.12
CA LEU A 101 0.72 2.77 12.88
C LEU A 101 0.79 2.54 14.38
N GLU A 102 0.98 1.29 14.80
CA GLU A 102 0.98 0.94 16.21
C GLU A 102 2.33 1.18 16.86
N THR A 103 3.41 0.82 16.17
CA THR A 103 4.76 0.90 16.72
C THR A 103 5.55 2.09 16.22
N GLY A 104 5.14 2.70 15.11
CA GLY A 104 5.88 3.78 14.45
C GLY A 104 7.10 3.30 13.68
N MET A 105 7.35 2.00 13.62
CA MET A 105 8.49 1.45 12.89
C MET A 105 8.23 1.46 11.39
N SER A 106 9.25 1.82 10.62
CA SER A 106 9.18 1.87 9.16
C SER A 106 10.12 0.86 8.54
N PHE A 107 9.77 0.41 7.33
CA PHE A 107 10.65 -0.42 6.51
C PHE A 107 10.44 -0.06 5.04
N GLY A 108 11.46 -0.35 4.25
CA GLY A 108 11.49 -0.04 2.82
C GLY A 108 12.53 0.95 2.40
#